data_14b53853478c9fe840d2a7475c96d4dd
#
_entry.id   14b53853478c9fe840d2a7475c96d4dd
#
_cell.length_a   1.000
_cell.length_b   1.000
_cell.length_c   1.000
_cell.angle_alpha   90.00
_cell.angle_beta   90.00
_cell.angle_gamma   90.00
#
_symmetry.space_group_name_H-M   'P 1'
#
loop_
_entity.id
_entity.type
_entity.pdbx_description
1 polymer ?
#
loop_
_entity_poly.entity_id
_entity_poly.type
_entity_poly.pdbx_seq_one_letter_code
_entity_poly.pdbx_strand_id
1 'polypeptide(L)'
;MSGVRNRRSMAVALVVVALTAAASCSSPTASCDRASAIAGQWTYAATRESPVHGTISGSLAITAVNCVDLQGVMDVVETLTTGETRRMAGPVSGTVVDSTLVRFEAELGSGGGSREHFARVIGDSLAGTWVETTGGPSGAGPFSGRRQQ
;
A
#
# COMPACT_ATOMS: atom_id res chain seq x y z
N MET A 1 31.68 88.70 11.84
CA MET A 1 31.91 87.86 10.65
C MET A 1 31.53 86.44 11.02
N SER A 2 30.31 86.04 10.69
CA SER A 2 29.71 84.79 11.16
C SER A 2 29.54 83.85 9.98
N GLY A 3 30.17 82.72 10.01
CA GLY A 3 30.02 81.66 9.01
C GLY A 3 28.96 80.63 9.46
N VAL A 4 27.84 80.62 8.71
CA VAL A 4 26.77 79.65 8.90
C VAL A 4 27.13 78.40 8.12
N ARG A 5 27.35 77.29 8.87
CA ARG A 5 27.50 75.92 8.34
C ARG A 5 26.15 75.30 8.12
N ASN A 6 25.77 75.07 6.90
CA ASN A 6 24.60 74.41 6.47
C ASN A 6 24.83 72.88 6.51
N ARG A 7 24.25 72.17 7.50
CA ARG A 7 24.28 70.70 7.53
C ARG A 7 23.11 70.15 6.74
N ARG A 8 23.42 69.57 5.59
CA ARG A 8 22.47 68.81 4.79
C ARG A 8 22.34 67.40 5.42
N SER A 9 21.19 67.15 6.00
CA SER A 9 20.82 65.81 6.49
C SER A 9 20.47 64.93 5.30
N MET A 10 21.27 63.91 5.05
CA MET A 10 21.02 62.87 4.08
C MET A 10 20.11 61.83 4.74
N ALA A 11 18.86 61.80 4.35
CA ALA A 11 17.92 60.76 4.74
C ALA A 11 18.24 59.49 3.91
N VAL A 12 18.76 58.48 4.56
CA VAL A 12 18.94 57.14 3.96
C VAL A 12 17.60 56.41 4.07
N ALA A 13 16.93 56.24 2.95
CA ALA A 13 15.74 55.43 2.85
C ALA A 13 16.13 53.93 2.84
N LEU A 14 15.87 53.25 3.93
CA LEU A 14 16.08 51.81 4.04
C LEU A 14 14.89 51.09 3.35
N VAL A 15 15.09 50.60 2.15
CA VAL A 15 14.13 49.76 1.45
C VAL A 15 14.25 48.33 2.02
N VAL A 16 13.32 47.95 2.89
CA VAL A 16 13.18 46.59 3.35
C VAL A 16 12.43 45.82 2.28
N VAL A 17 13.14 45.04 1.48
CA VAL A 17 12.54 44.06 0.58
C VAL A 17 12.16 42.83 1.40
N ALA A 18 10.88 42.73 1.74
CA ALA A 18 10.33 41.52 2.33
C ALA A 18 10.25 40.43 1.24
N LEU A 19 11.22 39.50 1.24
CA LEU A 19 11.09 38.25 0.50
C LEU A 19 10.03 37.38 1.21
N THR A 20 8.81 37.40 0.71
CA THR A 20 7.80 36.40 1.04
C THR A 20 8.20 35.10 0.32
N ALA A 21 8.92 34.22 1.01
CA ALA A 21 9.09 32.84 0.62
C ALA A 21 7.69 32.19 0.66
N ALA A 22 7.04 32.09 -0.49
CA ALA A 22 5.88 31.23 -0.66
C ALA A 22 6.38 29.78 -0.49
N ALA A 23 6.30 29.26 0.74
CA ALA A 23 6.42 27.84 0.98
C ALA A 23 5.24 27.19 0.25
N SER A 24 5.51 26.66 -0.94
CA SER A 24 4.60 25.74 -1.61
C SER A 24 4.55 24.48 -0.74
N CYS A 25 3.60 24.44 0.18
CA CYS A 25 3.19 23.20 0.80
C CYS A 25 2.62 22.32 -0.31
N SER A 26 3.48 21.50 -0.93
CA SER A 26 3.05 20.34 -1.68
C SER A 26 2.27 19.47 -0.69
N SER A 27 0.96 19.43 -0.85
CA SER A 27 0.04 18.70 0.03
C SER A 27 0.46 17.23 0.05
N PRO A 28 0.83 16.67 1.21
CA PRO A 28 1.17 15.25 1.34
C PRO A 28 -0.07 14.32 1.20
N THR A 29 -1.25 14.88 1.01
CA THR A 29 -2.54 14.20 1.00
C THR A 29 -2.72 13.22 -0.17
N ALA A 30 -2.20 13.52 -1.35
CA ALA A 30 -2.47 12.71 -2.54
C ALA A 30 -1.84 11.31 -2.53
N SER A 31 -0.75 11.10 -1.78
CA SER A 31 -0.09 9.79 -1.70
C SER A 31 -0.68 8.90 -0.60
N CYS A 32 -1.22 9.49 0.46
CA CYS A 32 -1.88 8.75 1.54
C CYS A 32 -3.25 8.21 1.12
N ASP A 33 -3.93 8.86 0.19
CA ASP A 33 -5.19 8.39 -0.39
C ASP A 33 -5.05 7.02 -1.09
N ARG A 34 -3.88 6.71 -1.63
CA ARG A 34 -3.64 5.44 -2.33
C ARG A 34 -3.68 4.23 -1.39
N ALA A 35 -2.95 4.28 -0.29
CA ALA A 35 -2.96 3.20 0.70
C ALA A 35 -4.34 3.07 1.36
N SER A 36 -4.99 4.20 1.65
CA SER A 36 -6.35 4.24 2.19
C SER A 36 -7.39 3.66 1.22
N ALA A 37 -7.21 3.85 -0.08
CA ALA A 37 -8.10 3.29 -1.09
C ALA A 37 -8.04 1.75 -1.16
N ILE A 38 -6.94 1.14 -0.71
CA ILE A 38 -6.74 -0.31 -0.67
C ILE A 38 -7.13 -0.90 0.70
N ALA A 39 -7.07 -0.11 1.76
CA ALA A 39 -7.43 -0.54 3.10
C ALA A 39 -8.90 -0.97 3.17
N GLY A 40 -9.18 -2.02 3.96
CA GLY A 40 -10.52 -2.55 4.17
C GLY A 40 -10.56 -4.07 4.30
N GLN A 41 -11.77 -4.59 4.37
CA GLN A 41 -12.04 -6.02 4.39
C GLN A 41 -12.36 -6.48 2.97
N TRP A 42 -11.74 -7.59 2.56
CA TRP A 42 -11.89 -8.17 1.24
C TRP A 42 -12.28 -9.64 1.34
N THR A 43 -13.18 -10.11 0.50
CA THR A 43 -13.25 -11.54 0.20
C THR A 43 -11.98 -11.92 -0.56
N TYR A 44 -11.55 -13.16 -0.41
CA TYR A 44 -10.42 -13.68 -1.16
C TYR A 44 -10.83 -14.99 -1.84
N ALA A 45 -10.57 -15.10 -3.13
CA ALA A 45 -10.75 -16.31 -3.91
C ALA A 45 -9.58 -16.48 -4.87
N ALA A 46 -8.96 -17.66 -4.87
CA ALA A 46 -7.82 -17.98 -5.71
C ALA A 46 -7.89 -19.42 -6.21
N THR A 47 -7.13 -19.69 -7.26
CA THR A 47 -6.85 -21.06 -7.71
C THR A 47 -5.37 -21.35 -7.54
N ARG A 48 -5.05 -22.60 -7.22
CA ARG A 48 -3.70 -23.16 -7.30
C ARG A 48 -3.60 -23.94 -8.62
N GLU A 49 -2.65 -23.59 -9.45
CA GLU A 49 -2.46 -24.23 -10.75
C GLU A 49 -1.36 -25.29 -10.75
N SER A 50 -0.42 -25.21 -9.79
CA SER A 50 0.69 -26.17 -9.65
C SER A 50 1.16 -26.27 -8.20
N PRO A 51 1.87 -27.35 -7.81
CA PRO A 51 2.01 -28.64 -8.50
C PRO A 51 0.74 -29.49 -8.45
N VAL A 52 -0.18 -29.16 -7.54
CA VAL A 52 -1.51 -29.80 -7.40
C VAL A 52 -2.55 -28.69 -7.53
N HIS A 53 -3.55 -28.92 -8.35
CA HIS A 53 -4.66 -27.97 -8.51
C HIS A 53 -5.51 -27.90 -7.24
N GLY A 54 -6.07 -26.73 -6.99
CA GLY A 54 -6.92 -26.49 -5.84
C GLY A 54 -7.62 -25.15 -5.91
N THR A 55 -8.50 -24.92 -4.96
CA THR A 55 -9.20 -23.66 -4.74
C THR A 55 -8.85 -23.11 -3.35
N ILE A 56 -8.76 -21.78 -3.27
CA ILE A 56 -8.49 -21.08 -2.02
C ILE A 56 -9.59 -20.05 -1.84
N SER A 57 -10.19 -19.99 -0.66
CA SER A 57 -11.22 -18.99 -0.36
C SER A 57 -11.12 -18.52 1.08
N GLY A 58 -11.50 -17.26 1.33
CA GLY A 58 -11.48 -16.70 2.67
C GLY A 58 -11.56 -15.19 2.69
N SER A 59 -10.83 -14.57 3.59
CA SER A 59 -10.81 -13.14 3.82
C SER A 59 -9.39 -12.58 3.87
N LEU A 60 -9.28 -11.31 3.46
CA LEU A 60 -8.07 -10.51 3.54
C LEU A 60 -8.43 -9.15 4.13
N ALA A 61 -7.87 -8.83 5.28
CA ALA A 61 -8.00 -7.52 5.91
C ALA A 61 -6.73 -6.72 5.67
N ILE A 62 -6.85 -5.52 5.12
CA ILE A 62 -5.73 -4.62 4.85
C ILE A 62 -5.91 -3.32 5.61
N THR A 63 -4.86 -2.85 6.27
CA THR A 63 -4.78 -1.56 6.96
C THR A 63 -3.62 -0.76 6.37
N ALA A 64 -3.84 0.51 6.06
CA ALA A 64 -2.79 1.43 5.68
C ALA A 64 -1.99 1.83 6.92
N VAL A 65 -0.68 1.61 6.92
CA VAL A 65 0.24 2.03 8.01
C VAL A 65 0.69 3.47 7.79
N ASN A 66 0.99 3.78 6.55
CA ASN A 66 1.34 5.11 6.06
C ASN A 66 0.86 5.26 4.60
N CYS A 67 1.41 6.21 3.88
CA CYS A 67 0.96 6.51 2.51
C CYS A 67 1.27 5.41 1.48
N VAL A 68 2.18 4.49 1.79
CA VAL A 68 2.65 3.44 0.88
C VAL A 68 2.66 2.05 1.50
N ASP A 69 2.87 1.93 2.82
CA ASP A 69 2.97 0.64 3.47
C ASP A 69 1.63 0.14 3.97
N LEU A 70 1.42 -1.15 3.79
CA LEU A 70 0.23 -1.88 4.16
C LEU A 70 0.57 -2.98 5.16
N GLN A 71 -0.33 -3.21 6.09
CA GLN A 71 -0.34 -4.38 6.96
C GLN A 71 -1.71 -5.01 6.97
N GLY A 72 -1.78 -6.26 7.40
CA GLY A 72 -3.07 -6.92 7.46
C GLY A 72 -3.01 -8.35 7.97
N VAL A 73 -4.10 -9.03 7.74
CA VAL A 73 -4.25 -10.46 8.09
C VAL A 73 -5.00 -11.16 6.97
N MET A 74 -4.54 -12.35 6.61
CA MET A 74 -5.21 -13.25 5.69
C MET A 74 -5.68 -14.48 6.48
N ASP A 75 -6.92 -14.93 6.22
CA ASP A 75 -7.49 -16.17 6.76
C ASP A 75 -8.22 -16.90 5.64
N VAL A 76 -7.67 -18.02 5.21
CA VAL A 76 -8.13 -18.75 4.02
C VAL A 76 -8.18 -20.25 4.25
N VAL A 77 -9.05 -20.89 3.49
CA VAL A 77 -9.14 -22.34 3.38
C VAL A 77 -8.74 -22.75 1.98
N GLU A 78 -7.77 -23.63 1.86
CA GLU A 78 -7.35 -24.26 0.62
C GLU A 78 -7.92 -25.67 0.54
N THR A 79 -8.53 -26.01 -0.60
CA THR A 79 -9.02 -27.36 -0.90
C THR A 79 -8.35 -27.84 -2.17
N LEU A 80 -7.54 -28.88 -2.06
CA LEU A 80 -6.84 -29.49 -3.18
C LEU A 80 -7.76 -30.46 -3.94
N THR A 81 -7.47 -30.71 -5.20
CA THR A 81 -8.19 -31.71 -6.00
C THR A 81 -8.05 -33.14 -5.46
N THR A 82 -7.06 -33.40 -4.61
CA THR A 82 -6.92 -34.66 -3.87
C THR A 82 -7.95 -34.83 -2.76
N GLY A 83 -8.74 -33.81 -2.45
CA GLY A 83 -9.69 -33.77 -1.34
C GLY A 83 -9.09 -33.28 -0.02
N GLU A 84 -7.79 -33.02 0.04
CA GLU A 84 -7.16 -32.40 1.21
C GLU A 84 -7.64 -30.97 1.38
N THR A 85 -8.02 -30.62 2.62
CA THR A 85 -8.44 -29.28 2.99
C THR A 85 -7.60 -28.79 4.16
N ARG A 86 -7.08 -27.56 4.06
CA ARG A 86 -6.30 -26.93 5.13
C ARG A 86 -6.70 -25.47 5.32
N ARG A 87 -6.82 -25.06 6.58
CA ARG A 87 -6.99 -23.66 6.95
C ARG A 87 -5.63 -23.04 7.24
N MET A 88 -5.40 -21.86 6.71
CA MET A 88 -4.16 -21.10 6.84
C MET A 88 -4.50 -19.66 7.18
N ALA A 89 -3.82 -19.12 8.18
CA ALA A 89 -3.97 -17.72 8.55
C ALA A 89 -2.62 -17.13 8.92
N GLY A 90 -2.46 -15.83 8.70
CA GLY A 90 -1.24 -15.17 9.09
C GLY A 90 -1.20 -13.68 8.71
N PRO A 91 -0.14 -13.00 9.14
CA PRO A 91 0.05 -11.60 8.86
C PRO A 91 0.31 -11.34 7.38
N VAL A 92 -0.08 -10.15 6.96
CA VAL A 92 0.17 -9.61 5.62
C VAL A 92 0.97 -8.32 5.77
N SER A 93 1.99 -8.16 4.95
CA SER A 93 2.73 -6.90 4.78
C SER A 93 2.86 -6.57 3.31
N GLY A 94 2.85 -5.29 2.96
CA GLY A 94 2.91 -4.92 1.56
C GLY A 94 3.11 -3.44 1.30
N THR A 95 3.16 -3.09 0.03
CA THR A 95 3.33 -1.72 -0.42
C THR A 95 2.44 -1.39 -1.61
N VAL A 96 2.00 -0.14 -1.67
CA VAL A 96 1.35 0.44 -2.85
C VAL A 96 2.43 0.88 -3.83
N VAL A 97 2.48 0.24 -4.98
CA VAL A 97 3.47 0.53 -6.03
C VAL A 97 3.04 1.77 -6.83
N ASP A 98 1.77 1.81 -7.24
CA ASP A 98 1.17 2.98 -7.91
C ASP A 98 -0.30 3.14 -7.50
N SER A 99 -1.05 3.97 -8.21
CA SER A 99 -2.47 4.26 -7.88
C SER A 99 -3.39 3.04 -7.94
N THR A 100 -2.99 1.98 -8.60
CA THR A 100 -3.79 0.77 -8.81
C THR A 100 -3.04 -0.51 -8.49
N LEU A 101 -1.71 -0.49 -8.45
CA LEU A 101 -0.88 -1.67 -8.27
C LEU A 101 -0.42 -1.79 -6.82
N VAL A 102 -0.65 -2.95 -6.24
CA VAL A 102 -0.22 -3.33 -4.89
C VAL A 102 0.56 -4.62 -4.95
N ARG A 103 1.60 -4.70 -4.12
CA ARG A 103 2.36 -5.92 -3.85
C ARG A 103 2.27 -6.21 -2.36
N PHE A 104 1.94 -7.44 -1.99
CA PHE A 104 1.92 -7.84 -0.60
C PHE A 104 2.34 -9.30 -0.42
N GLU A 105 2.89 -9.60 0.73
CA GLU A 105 3.26 -10.93 1.17
C GLU A 105 2.38 -11.37 2.34
N ALA A 106 1.92 -12.60 2.31
CA ALA A 106 1.18 -13.24 3.39
C ALA A 106 2.03 -14.40 3.95
N GLU A 107 2.35 -14.34 5.23
CA GLU A 107 3.06 -15.39 5.96
C GLU A 107 2.04 -16.34 6.59
N LEU A 108 1.67 -17.39 5.87
CA LEU A 108 0.60 -18.30 6.28
C LEU A 108 1.13 -19.44 7.15
N GLY A 109 0.67 -19.51 8.40
CA GLY A 109 0.94 -20.61 9.31
C GLY A 109 0.36 -21.95 8.83
N SER A 110 0.57 -23.00 9.61
CA SER A 110 0.05 -24.36 9.34
C SER A 110 0.51 -24.95 8.00
N GLY A 111 1.78 -24.68 7.62
CA GLY A 111 2.38 -25.22 6.39
C GLY A 111 2.00 -24.47 5.12
N GLY A 112 1.37 -23.30 5.24
CA GLY A 112 1.03 -22.43 4.11
C GLY A 112 2.21 -21.69 3.49
N GLY A 113 3.33 -21.57 4.21
CA GLY A 113 4.51 -20.84 3.74
C GLY A 113 4.24 -19.36 3.52
N SER A 114 5.17 -18.70 2.87
CA SER A 114 5.00 -17.31 2.42
C SER A 114 4.46 -17.26 0.99
N ARG A 115 3.51 -16.36 0.75
CA ARG A 115 2.90 -16.14 -0.56
C ARG A 115 2.97 -14.68 -0.95
N GLU A 116 3.64 -14.42 -2.04
CA GLU A 116 3.72 -13.10 -2.63
C GLU A 116 2.56 -12.87 -3.60
N HIS A 117 1.94 -11.71 -3.52
CA HIS A 117 0.79 -11.31 -4.32
C HIS A 117 1.09 -10.03 -5.10
N PHE A 118 0.73 -10.03 -6.38
CA PHE A 118 0.76 -8.86 -7.25
C PHE A 118 -0.65 -8.61 -7.73
N ALA A 119 -1.22 -7.46 -7.40
CA ALA A 119 -2.61 -7.18 -7.68
C ALA A 119 -2.86 -5.78 -8.20
N ARG A 120 -3.95 -5.64 -8.93
CA ARG A 120 -4.57 -4.35 -9.26
C ARG A 120 -5.84 -4.17 -8.45
N VAL A 121 -6.04 -2.94 -7.98
CA VAL A 121 -7.26 -2.50 -7.29
C VAL A 121 -8.01 -1.56 -8.23
N ILE A 122 -9.26 -1.89 -8.52
CA ILE A 122 -10.15 -1.07 -9.35
C ILE A 122 -11.50 -1.00 -8.64
N GLY A 123 -11.78 0.14 -8.02
CA GLY A 123 -12.97 0.30 -7.17
C GLY A 123 -12.98 -0.72 -6.03
N ASP A 124 -14.05 -1.50 -5.95
CA ASP A 124 -14.22 -2.55 -4.93
C ASP A 124 -13.73 -3.93 -5.38
N SER A 125 -12.92 -3.98 -6.42
CA SER A 125 -12.34 -5.21 -6.95
C SER A 125 -10.84 -5.23 -6.80
N LEU A 126 -10.31 -6.38 -6.37
CA LEU A 126 -8.90 -6.72 -6.28
C LEU A 126 -8.66 -7.94 -7.16
N ALA A 127 -7.68 -7.90 -8.05
CA ALA A 127 -7.36 -9.04 -8.91
C ALA A 127 -5.88 -9.10 -9.25
N GLY A 128 -5.33 -10.30 -9.33
CA GLY A 128 -3.91 -10.48 -9.62
C GLY A 128 -3.46 -11.93 -9.61
N THR A 129 -2.19 -12.11 -9.33
CA THR A 129 -1.53 -13.42 -9.22
C THR A 129 -0.82 -13.55 -7.90
N TRP A 130 -0.68 -14.78 -7.43
CA TRP A 130 0.10 -15.13 -6.26
C TRP A 130 1.11 -16.20 -6.58
N VAL A 131 2.20 -16.24 -5.84
CA VAL A 131 3.24 -17.26 -5.91
C VAL A 131 3.73 -17.60 -4.51
N GLU A 132 3.91 -18.89 -4.25
CA GLU A 132 4.48 -19.39 -3.01
C GLU A 132 6.01 -19.21 -3.06
N THR A 133 6.57 -18.54 -2.05
CA THR A 133 8.01 -18.19 -2.00
C THR A 133 8.80 -19.08 -1.04
N THR A 134 8.13 -19.68 -0.06
CA THR A 134 8.74 -20.61 0.92
C THR A 134 7.78 -21.73 1.27
N GLY A 135 8.29 -22.88 1.67
CA GLY A 135 7.51 -23.94 2.29
C GLY A 135 7.25 -25.20 1.46
N GLY A 136 7.84 -25.37 0.30
CA GLY A 136 7.67 -26.59 -0.50
C GLY A 136 7.63 -26.36 -2.00
N PRO A 137 7.04 -27.28 -2.77
CA PRO A 137 6.88 -27.09 -4.21
C PRO A 137 6.02 -25.84 -4.46
N SER A 138 6.59 -24.92 -5.23
CA SER A 138 6.04 -23.57 -5.47
C SER A 138 4.64 -23.62 -6.07
N GLY A 139 3.64 -23.24 -5.25
CA GLY A 139 2.29 -23.00 -5.72
C GLY A 139 2.19 -21.62 -6.38
N ALA A 140 1.33 -21.53 -7.36
CA ALA A 140 1.01 -20.26 -8.01
C ALA A 140 -0.40 -20.30 -8.63
N GLY A 141 -0.96 -19.14 -8.88
CA GLY A 141 -2.21 -19.01 -9.59
C GLY A 141 -2.80 -17.59 -9.56
N PRO A 142 -3.92 -17.39 -10.23
CA PRO A 142 -4.67 -16.15 -10.14
C PRO A 142 -5.46 -16.05 -8.83
N PHE A 143 -5.73 -14.82 -8.42
CA PHE A 143 -6.65 -14.55 -7.33
C PHE A 143 -7.52 -13.33 -7.61
N SER A 144 -8.62 -13.23 -6.91
CA SER A 144 -9.51 -12.08 -6.91
C SER A 144 -10.09 -11.83 -5.52
N GLY A 145 -10.52 -10.61 -5.29
CA GLY A 145 -11.22 -10.20 -4.08
C GLY A 145 -12.28 -9.15 -4.37
N ARG A 146 -13.25 -9.06 -3.46
CA ARG A 146 -14.26 -8.01 -3.43
C ARG A 146 -14.23 -7.36 -2.07
N ARG A 147 -14.33 -6.03 -2.04
CA ARG A 147 -14.46 -5.27 -0.80
C ARG A 147 -15.78 -5.65 -0.12
N GLN A 148 -15.70 -5.91 1.17
CA GLN A 148 -16.88 -6.10 2.02
C GLN A 148 -17.36 -4.73 2.49
N GLN A 149 -18.64 -4.49 2.39
CA GLN A 149 -19.30 -3.26 2.87
C GLN A 149 -19.67 -3.39 4.35
#